data_fb184141933ac98e60054963ee714e35
#
_entry.id   fb184141933ac98e60054963ee714e35
#
_cell.length_a   1.000
_cell.length_b   1.000
_cell.length_c   1.000
_cell.angle_alpha   90.00
_cell.angle_beta   90.00
_cell.angle_gamma   90.00
#
_symmetry.space_group_name_H-M   'P 1'
#
loop_
_entity.id
_entity.type
_entity.pdbx_description
1 polymer ?
#
loop_
_entity_poly.entity_id
_entity_poly.type
_entity_poly.pdbx_seq_one_letter_code
_entity_poly.pdbx_strand_id
1 'polypeptide(L)'
;MSVLNVALIGSDDFARSLGKKGDSRDIDSYVHKESRGENIRVISILRPLKFPDSIRPLLSVLDVARAGLLEISELDASIGEAMVALGCAGVTRGKAIVSPKEGSWIDHDQVRVMLDQAGLSGWGILDGEFDEHELRSYLFQIHDDLGDSGGLSSSLILPVDQHFNVK
;
A
#
# COMPACT_ATOMS: atom_id res chain seq x y z
N MET A 1 0.65 -18.63 10.26
CA MET A 1 0.76 -17.80 9.05
C MET A 1 0.00 -16.51 9.28
N SER A 2 0.62 -15.37 9.11
CA SER A 2 -0.01 -14.04 9.24
C SER A 2 0.26 -13.22 7.98
N VAL A 3 -0.67 -12.32 7.65
CA VAL A 3 -0.64 -11.54 6.39
C VAL A 3 -0.74 -10.06 6.70
N LEU A 4 0.15 -9.26 6.12
CA LEU A 4 0.04 -7.81 6.05
C LEU A 4 -0.49 -7.40 4.68
N ASN A 5 -1.63 -6.74 4.63
CA ASN A 5 -2.15 -6.13 3.42
C ASN A 5 -1.60 -4.70 3.26
N VAL A 6 -1.02 -4.43 2.12
CA VAL A 6 -0.39 -3.15 1.76
C VAL A 6 -1.10 -2.58 0.54
N ALA A 7 -1.64 -1.37 0.65
CA ALA A 7 -2.15 -0.63 -0.49
C ALA A 7 -0.97 -0.06 -1.30
N LEU A 8 -0.92 -0.32 -2.59
CA LEU A 8 0.08 0.27 -3.46
C LEU A 8 -0.60 1.07 -4.57
N ILE A 9 -0.33 2.37 -4.60
CA ILE A 9 -0.71 3.26 -5.69
C ILE A 9 0.58 3.58 -6.46
N GLY A 10 0.73 2.99 -7.64
CA GLY A 10 1.95 3.09 -8.42
C GLY A 10 1.98 2.16 -9.63
N SER A 11 3.14 1.97 -10.22
CA SER A 11 3.37 1.16 -11.41
C SER A 11 3.33 -0.35 -11.15
N ASP A 12 3.10 -1.13 -12.22
CA ASP A 12 3.22 -2.60 -12.19
C ASP A 12 4.65 -3.03 -11.90
N ASP A 13 5.63 -2.33 -12.46
CA ASP A 13 7.06 -2.64 -12.29
C ASP A 13 7.48 -2.46 -10.84
N PHE A 14 7.06 -1.38 -10.19
CA PHE A 14 7.31 -1.18 -8.77
C PHE A 14 6.68 -2.29 -7.92
N ALA A 15 5.45 -2.68 -8.21
CA ALA A 15 4.79 -3.77 -7.47
C ALA A 15 5.51 -5.12 -7.66
N ARG A 16 5.99 -5.41 -8.88
CA ARG A 16 6.74 -6.63 -9.20
C ARG A 16 8.09 -6.69 -8.51
N SER A 17 8.74 -5.57 -8.28
CA SER A 17 10.01 -5.53 -7.55
C SER A 17 9.87 -5.99 -6.10
N LEU A 18 8.69 -5.79 -5.52
CA LEU A 18 8.41 -6.12 -4.13
C LEU A 18 7.82 -7.52 -3.92
N GLY A 19 7.13 -8.10 -4.91
CA GLY A 19 6.47 -9.38 -4.76
C GLY A 19 6.13 -10.06 -6.09
N LYS A 20 5.80 -11.35 -6.00
CA LYS A 20 5.37 -12.14 -7.16
C LYS A 20 3.90 -11.86 -7.47
N LYS A 21 3.60 -11.52 -8.72
CA LYS A 21 2.23 -11.27 -9.19
C LYS A 21 1.36 -12.52 -9.04
N GLY A 22 0.20 -12.34 -8.43
CA GLY A 22 -0.87 -13.33 -8.30
C GLY A 22 -2.05 -13.01 -9.21
N ASP A 23 -3.26 -13.00 -8.62
CA ASP A 23 -4.49 -12.70 -9.35
C ASP A 23 -4.54 -11.25 -9.81
N SER A 24 -5.20 -11.04 -10.96
CA SER A 24 -5.41 -9.75 -11.58
C SER A 24 -6.87 -9.66 -12.06
N ARG A 25 -7.61 -8.68 -11.52
CA ARG A 25 -8.96 -8.29 -11.97
C ARG A 25 -9.06 -6.76 -11.95
N ASP A 26 -9.87 -6.18 -11.06
CA ASP A 26 -9.88 -4.75 -10.79
C ASP A 26 -8.76 -4.32 -9.82
N ILE A 27 -8.17 -5.30 -9.14
CA ILE A 27 -7.04 -5.15 -8.22
C ILE A 27 -6.00 -6.23 -8.58
N ASP A 28 -4.78 -5.79 -8.84
CA ASP A 28 -3.63 -6.68 -8.94
C ASP A 28 -3.13 -7.05 -7.54
N SER A 29 -2.80 -8.30 -7.33
CA SER A 29 -2.15 -8.78 -6.10
C SER A 29 -0.71 -9.21 -6.35
N TYR A 30 0.18 -8.87 -5.43
CA TYR A 30 1.58 -9.30 -5.43
C TYR A 30 1.91 -9.83 -4.05
N VAL A 31 2.57 -10.96 -3.99
CA VAL A 31 2.82 -11.66 -2.72
C VAL A 31 4.31 -11.87 -2.52
N HIS A 32 4.78 -11.48 -1.35
CA HIS A 32 6.11 -11.85 -0.85
C HIS A 32 5.98 -12.64 0.45
N LYS A 33 6.67 -13.78 0.51
CA LYS A 33 6.65 -14.68 1.67
C LYS A 33 8.05 -14.81 2.25
N GLU A 34 8.14 -14.76 3.57
CA GLU A 34 9.36 -15.03 4.29
C GLU A 34 9.10 -16.03 5.41
N SER A 35 9.98 -17.01 5.53
CA SER A 35 9.92 -18.02 6.59
C SER A 35 10.88 -17.64 7.71
N ARG A 36 10.37 -17.57 8.94
CA ARG A 36 11.20 -17.35 10.14
C ARG A 36 10.93 -18.48 11.13
N GLY A 37 11.75 -19.53 11.06
CA GLY A 37 11.52 -20.79 11.77
C GLY A 37 10.25 -21.46 11.28
N GLU A 38 9.32 -21.79 12.17
CA GLU A 38 8.03 -22.41 11.83
C GLU A 38 6.96 -21.39 11.38
N ASN A 39 7.24 -20.09 11.55
CA ASN A 39 6.29 -19.02 11.20
C ASN A 39 6.54 -18.53 9.77
N ILE A 40 5.45 -18.47 9.00
CA ILE A 40 5.44 -17.86 7.66
C ILE A 40 4.79 -16.49 7.77
N ARG A 41 5.55 -15.45 7.40
CA ARG A 41 5.08 -14.07 7.26
C ARG A 41 4.80 -13.79 5.80
N VAL A 42 3.71 -13.10 5.53
CA VAL A 42 3.28 -12.78 4.17
C VAL A 42 2.98 -11.29 4.05
N ILE A 43 3.55 -10.66 3.03
CA ILE A 43 3.15 -9.33 2.58
C ILE A 43 2.28 -9.53 1.33
N SER A 44 1.06 -9.02 1.37
CA SER A 44 0.14 -8.98 0.24
C SER A 44 -0.02 -7.54 -0.23
N ILE A 45 0.56 -7.22 -1.38
CA ILE A 45 0.52 -5.90 -1.98
C ILE A 45 -0.67 -5.87 -2.93
N LEU A 46 -1.57 -4.91 -2.72
CA LEU A 46 -2.81 -4.74 -3.47
C LEU A 46 -2.75 -3.43 -4.25
N ARG A 47 -2.81 -3.53 -5.58
CA ARG A 47 -2.70 -2.40 -6.49
C ARG A 47 -4.02 -2.21 -7.24
N PRO A 48 -4.76 -1.09 -7.02
CA PRO A 48 -5.98 -0.79 -7.77
C PRO A 48 -5.63 -0.42 -9.22
N LEU A 49 -6.32 -1.04 -10.21
CA LEU A 49 -5.96 -0.89 -11.63
C LEU A 49 -6.60 0.33 -12.30
N LYS A 50 -7.79 0.72 -11.87
CA LYS A 50 -8.58 1.74 -12.57
C LYS A 50 -8.50 3.13 -11.94
N PHE A 51 -7.72 3.30 -10.90
CA PHE A 51 -7.51 4.61 -10.30
C PHE A 51 -6.54 5.43 -11.18
N PRO A 52 -6.82 6.73 -11.48
CA PRO A 52 -7.88 7.57 -10.90
C PRO A 52 -9.26 7.51 -11.58
N ASP A 53 -9.40 6.83 -12.73
CA ASP A 53 -10.67 6.81 -13.51
C ASP A 53 -11.85 6.19 -12.71
N SER A 54 -11.55 5.28 -11.78
CA SER A 54 -12.51 4.67 -10.88
C SER A 54 -11.93 4.56 -9.48
N ILE A 55 -12.58 5.18 -8.51
CA ILE A 55 -12.17 5.15 -7.10
C ILE A 55 -12.53 3.83 -6.40
N ARG A 56 -13.51 3.08 -6.89
CA ARG A 56 -14.03 1.88 -6.23
C ARG A 56 -12.95 0.83 -5.94
N PRO A 57 -12.05 0.45 -6.87
CA PRO A 57 -10.97 -0.49 -6.56
C PRO A 57 -10.01 0.03 -5.48
N LEU A 58 -9.73 1.35 -5.46
CA LEU A 58 -8.92 1.96 -4.41
C LEU A 58 -9.59 1.82 -3.05
N LEU A 59 -10.88 2.14 -2.92
CA LEU A 59 -11.61 2.01 -1.66
C LEU A 59 -11.62 0.56 -1.17
N SER A 60 -11.83 -0.42 -2.06
CA SER A 60 -11.77 -1.85 -1.69
C SER A 60 -10.40 -2.27 -1.18
N VAL A 61 -9.32 -1.73 -1.72
CA VAL A 61 -7.96 -1.97 -1.21
C VAL A 61 -7.78 -1.33 0.16
N LEU A 62 -8.25 -0.08 0.34
CA LEU A 62 -8.09 0.67 1.59
C LEU A 62 -8.86 0.06 2.76
N ASP A 63 -9.99 -0.61 2.51
CA ASP A 63 -10.77 -1.30 3.54
C ASP A 63 -9.97 -2.40 4.27
N VAL A 64 -9.01 -3.00 3.59
CA VAL A 64 -8.21 -4.12 4.13
C VAL A 64 -6.75 -3.77 4.39
N ALA A 65 -6.25 -2.66 3.86
CA ALA A 65 -4.85 -2.25 3.98
C ALA A 65 -4.50 -1.80 5.40
N ARG A 66 -3.31 -2.18 5.86
CA ARG A 66 -2.73 -1.75 7.14
C ARG A 66 -1.46 -0.92 6.97
N ALA A 67 -0.94 -0.89 5.76
CA ALA A 67 0.18 -0.07 5.35
C ALA A 67 -0.04 0.43 3.93
N GLY A 68 0.68 1.46 3.51
CA GLY A 68 0.57 2.03 2.18
C GLY A 68 1.92 2.34 1.54
N LEU A 69 1.95 2.22 0.22
CA LEU A 69 3.05 2.65 -0.64
C LEU A 69 2.47 3.53 -1.74
N LEU A 70 3.06 4.69 -1.95
CA LEU A 70 2.66 5.64 -2.97
C LEU A 70 3.86 6.01 -3.83
N GLU A 71 3.85 5.60 -5.09
CA GLU A 71 4.86 6.00 -6.08
C GLU A 71 4.43 7.32 -6.73
N ILE A 72 5.29 8.33 -6.67
CA ILE A 72 5.03 9.68 -7.15
C ILE A 72 5.97 9.97 -8.32
N SER A 73 5.45 9.92 -9.53
CA SER A 73 6.19 10.29 -10.75
C SER A 73 5.90 11.71 -11.21
N GLU A 74 4.81 12.29 -10.73
CA GLU A 74 4.35 13.64 -11.04
C GLU A 74 3.40 14.09 -9.91
N LEU A 75 3.41 15.37 -9.55
CA LEU A 75 2.47 15.94 -8.59
C LEU A 75 1.24 16.46 -9.34
N ASP A 76 0.22 15.63 -9.41
CA ASP A 76 -1.07 15.95 -10.02
C ASP A 76 -2.23 15.78 -9.04
N ALA A 77 -3.45 16.06 -9.51
CA ALA A 77 -4.64 15.92 -8.70
C ALA A 77 -4.87 14.49 -8.19
N SER A 78 -4.51 13.47 -8.99
CA SER A 78 -4.72 12.07 -8.63
C SER A 78 -3.84 11.64 -7.46
N ILE A 79 -2.61 12.15 -7.38
CA ILE A 79 -1.73 11.92 -6.23
C ILE A 79 -2.29 12.57 -4.97
N GLY A 80 -2.83 13.79 -5.07
CA GLY A 80 -3.51 14.45 -3.95
C GLY A 80 -4.73 13.66 -3.47
N GLU A 81 -5.56 13.19 -4.38
CA GLU A 81 -6.72 12.33 -4.08
C GLU A 81 -6.31 11.02 -3.40
N ALA A 82 -5.25 10.39 -3.90
CA ALA A 82 -4.71 9.17 -3.30
C ALA A 82 -4.22 9.39 -1.86
N MET A 83 -3.51 10.48 -1.61
CA MET A 83 -3.05 10.84 -0.26
C MET A 83 -4.22 11.06 0.70
N VAL A 84 -5.22 11.83 0.26
CA VAL A 84 -6.44 12.07 1.06
C VAL A 84 -7.19 10.77 1.35
N ALA A 85 -7.36 9.90 0.35
CA ALA A 85 -8.02 8.62 0.52
C ALA A 85 -7.28 7.72 1.52
N LEU A 86 -5.95 7.63 1.44
CA LEU A 86 -5.11 6.90 2.39
C LEU A 86 -5.24 7.45 3.82
N GLY A 87 -5.22 8.78 3.97
CA GLY A 87 -5.38 9.44 5.27
C GLY A 87 -6.77 9.21 5.87
N CYS A 88 -7.83 9.37 5.08
CA CYS A 88 -9.22 9.13 5.50
C CYS A 88 -9.46 7.65 5.88
N ALA A 89 -8.79 6.72 5.23
CA ALA A 89 -8.85 5.30 5.57
C ALA A 89 -8.01 4.92 6.80
N GLY A 90 -7.25 5.86 7.36
CA GLY A 90 -6.41 5.63 8.54
C GLY A 90 -5.16 4.78 8.25
N VAL A 91 -4.68 4.76 7.02
CA VAL A 91 -3.44 4.06 6.63
C VAL A 91 -2.24 4.92 7.04
N THR A 92 -1.98 5.00 8.34
CA THR A 92 -0.99 5.92 8.93
C THR A 92 0.46 5.47 8.79
N ARG A 93 0.69 4.22 8.39
CA ARG A 93 2.04 3.65 8.17
C ARG A 93 2.30 3.45 6.68
N GLY A 94 3.38 3.98 6.18
CA GLY A 94 3.71 3.85 4.76
C GLY A 94 4.93 4.65 4.33
N LYS A 95 5.20 4.58 3.04
CA LYS A 95 6.27 5.32 2.36
C LYS A 95 5.75 5.93 1.07
N ALA A 96 6.14 7.17 0.82
CA ALA A 96 6.05 7.79 -0.49
C ALA A 96 7.39 7.63 -1.22
N ILE A 97 7.35 7.13 -2.43
CA ILE A 97 8.53 6.89 -3.27
C ILE A 97 8.50 7.92 -4.39
N VAL A 98 9.43 8.87 -4.36
CA VAL A 98 9.54 9.95 -5.34
C VAL A 98 10.41 9.48 -6.49
N SER A 99 9.77 9.19 -7.63
CA SER A 99 10.40 8.67 -8.84
C SER A 99 9.99 9.53 -10.04
N PRO A 100 10.54 10.76 -10.17
CA PRO A 100 10.12 11.68 -11.22
C PRO A 100 10.44 11.12 -12.61
N LYS A 101 9.59 11.47 -13.59
CA LYS A 101 9.84 11.16 -15.00
C LYS A 101 11.14 11.80 -15.46
N GLU A 102 11.77 11.20 -16.48
CA GLU A 102 13.00 11.72 -17.06
C GLU A 102 12.85 13.21 -17.45
N GLY A 103 13.80 14.04 -17.01
CA GLY A 103 13.77 15.48 -17.23
C GLY A 103 12.80 16.27 -16.34
N SER A 104 12.11 15.64 -15.39
CA SER A 104 11.27 16.30 -14.41
C SER A 104 11.89 16.26 -13.01
N TRP A 105 11.40 17.13 -12.13
CA TRP A 105 11.83 17.22 -10.74
C TRP A 105 10.61 17.36 -9.82
N ILE A 106 10.68 16.76 -8.65
CA ILE A 106 9.63 16.81 -7.63
C ILE A 106 10.24 17.32 -6.32
N ASP A 107 9.63 18.35 -5.75
CA ASP A 107 10.07 18.92 -4.48
C ASP A 107 9.61 18.04 -3.32
N HIS A 108 10.56 17.49 -2.58
CA HIS A 108 10.30 16.66 -1.39
C HIS A 108 9.61 17.45 -0.27
N ASP A 109 9.89 18.75 -0.13
CA ASP A 109 9.22 19.58 0.87
C ASP A 109 7.73 19.75 0.52
N GLN A 110 7.42 19.89 -0.76
CA GLN A 110 6.02 19.92 -1.22
C GLN A 110 5.32 18.60 -0.96
N VAL A 111 5.98 17.46 -1.25
CA VAL A 111 5.44 16.13 -0.93
C VAL A 111 5.18 15.99 0.57
N ARG A 112 6.12 16.46 1.42
CA ARG A 112 5.96 16.45 2.87
C ARG A 112 4.73 17.23 3.32
N VAL A 113 4.56 18.45 2.83
CA VAL A 113 3.41 19.30 3.14
C VAL A 113 2.09 18.61 2.74
N MET A 114 2.04 17.99 1.55
CA MET A 114 0.85 17.28 1.09
C MET A 114 0.52 16.06 1.97
N LEU A 115 1.53 15.26 2.35
CA LEU A 115 1.36 14.13 3.26
C LEU A 115 0.84 14.58 4.63
N ASP A 116 1.39 15.65 5.18
CA ASP A 116 0.98 16.19 6.49
C ASP A 116 -0.47 16.68 6.44
N GLN A 117 -0.87 17.40 5.39
CA GLN A 117 -2.25 17.86 5.17
C GLN A 117 -3.24 16.70 4.99
N ALA A 118 -2.80 15.60 4.40
CA ALA A 118 -3.62 14.40 4.24
C ALA A 118 -3.71 13.52 5.51
N GLY A 119 -3.03 13.90 6.60
CA GLY A 119 -2.98 13.10 7.84
C GLY A 119 -1.98 11.93 7.80
N LEU A 120 -1.01 11.99 6.88
CA LEU A 120 0.02 10.99 6.66
C LEU A 120 1.41 11.44 7.16
N SER A 121 1.46 12.26 8.22
CA SER A 121 2.71 12.82 8.76
C SER A 121 3.73 11.76 9.21
N GLY A 122 3.26 10.57 9.58
CA GLY A 122 4.13 9.43 9.91
C GLY A 122 4.77 8.72 8.73
N TRP A 123 4.41 9.09 7.49
CA TRP A 123 4.99 8.48 6.29
C TRP A 123 6.41 9.00 6.01
N GLY A 124 7.33 8.10 5.69
CA GLY A 124 8.65 8.46 5.16
C GLY A 124 8.60 8.75 3.66
N ILE A 125 9.55 9.56 3.20
CA ILE A 125 9.76 9.82 1.76
C ILE A 125 11.08 9.15 1.36
N LEU A 126 11.07 8.40 0.26
CA LEU A 126 12.23 7.74 -0.33
C LEU A 126 12.40 8.24 -1.77
N ASP A 127 13.65 8.26 -2.23
CA ASP A 127 13.96 8.47 -3.65
C ASP A 127 13.67 7.20 -4.46
N GLY A 128 13.48 7.35 -5.78
CA GLY A 128 13.18 6.23 -6.68
C GLY A 128 14.27 5.16 -6.76
N GLU A 129 15.50 5.49 -6.36
CA GLU A 129 16.63 4.54 -6.24
C GLU A 129 16.69 3.90 -4.85
N PHE A 130 15.55 3.50 -4.30
CA PHE A 130 15.48 2.84 -2.99
C PHE A 130 15.94 1.37 -3.06
N ASP A 131 16.41 0.84 -1.92
CA ASP A 131 16.68 -0.59 -1.77
C ASP A 131 15.38 -1.36 -1.50
N GLU A 132 15.01 -2.23 -2.45
CA GLU A 132 13.81 -3.07 -2.35
C GLU A 132 13.84 -4.00 -1.12
N HIS A 133 15.03 -4.45 -0.71
CA HIS A 133 15.19 -5.29 0.47
C HIS A 133 14.92 -4.49 1.75
N GLU A 134 15.40 -3.25 1.83
CA GLU A 134 15.10 -2.36 2.96
C GLU A 134 13.60 -2.04 3.03
N LEU A 135 12.95 -1.79 1.89
CA LEU A 135 11.52 -1.54 1.86
C LEU A 135 10.71 -2.77 2.28
N ARG A 136 11.08 -3.97 1.85
CA ARG A 136 10.46 -5.21 2.33
C ARG A 136 10.68 -5.42 3.84
N SER A 137 11.89 -5.15 4.33
CA SER A 137 12.20 -5.22 5.76
C SER A 137 11.35 -4.26 6.59
N TYR A 138 11.14 -3.04 6.10
CA TYR A 138 10.24 -2.08 6.72
C TYR A 138 8.79 -2.59 6.78
N LEU A 139 8.30 -3.20 5.70
CA LEU A 139 6.95 -3.78 5.70
C LEU A 139 6.83 -4.97 6.67
N PHE A 140 7.86 -5.80 6.78
CA PHE A 140 7.88 -6.88 7.77
C PHE A 140 7.96 -6.36 9.20
N GLN A 141 8.62 -5.24 9.44
CA GLN A 141 8.58 -4.60 10.76
C GLN A 141 7.15 -4.15 11.11
N ILE A 142 6.42 -3.52 10.19
CA ILE A 142 5.00 -3.19 10.40
C ILE A 142 4.19 -4.45 10.68
N HIS A 143 4.43 -5.52 9.92
CA HIS A 143 3.76 -6.80 10.12
C HIS A 143 3.95 -7.34 11.54
N ASP A 144 5.19 -7.32 12.05
CA ASP A 144 5.53 -7.80 13.37
C ASP A 144 4.91 -6.91 14.46
N ASP A 145 4.99 -5.59 14.33
CA ASP A 145 4.37 -4.62 15.25
C ASP A 145 2.85 -4.82 15.38
N LEU A 146 2.17 -5.14 14.28
CA LEU A 146 0.73 -5.39 14.28
C LEU A 146 0.38 -6.76 14.86
N GLY A 147 1.26 -7.75 14.69
CA GLY A 147 1.13 -9.08 15.29
C GLY A 147 1.25 -9.04 16.81
N ASP A 148 2.18 -8.27 17.33
CA ASP A 148 2.38 -8.10 18.79
C ASP A 148 1.23 -7.30 19.45
N SER A 149 0.54 -6.46 18.69
CA SER A 149 -0.63 -5.68 19.17
C SER A 149 -1.91 -6.53 19.26
N GLY A 150 -1.90 -7.78 18.85
CA GLY A 150 -3.04 -8.67 18.65
C GLY A 150 -3.67 -9.28 19.91
N GLY A 151 -3.58 -8.62 21.06
CA GLY A 151 -4.19 -9.07 22.32
C GLY A 151 -5.65 -8.66 22.56
N LEU A 152 -6.34 -8.01 21.65
CA LEU A 152 -7.72 -7.55 21.84
C LEU A 152 -8.62 -8.00 20.69
N SER A 153 -9.61 -8.81 21.05
CA SER A 153 -10.78 -9.27 20.30
C SER A 153 -10.89 -8.70 18.87
N SER A 154 -10.32 -9.38 17.92
CA SER A 154 -10.56 -9.10 16.51
C SER A 154 -11.97 -9.54 16.15
N SER A 155 -12.90 -8.60 16.05
CA SER A 155 -14.12 -8.84 15.29
C SER A 155 -13.69 -9.19 13.87
N LEU A 156 -14.01 -10.37 13.40
CA LEU A 156 -13.76 -10.77 12.02
C LEU A 156 -14.62 -9.89 11.12
N ILE A 157 -13.99 -8.94 10.41
CA ILE A 157 -14.65 -8.16 9.37
C ILE A 157 -14.34 -8.86 8.04
N LEU A 158 -15.38 -9.47 7.46
CA LEU A 158 -15.32 -10.03 6.12
C LEU A 158 -15.97 -9.05 5.16
N PRO A 159 -15.21 -8.32 4.34
CA PRO A 159 -15.78 -7.55 3.26
C PRO A 159 -16.39 -8.52 2.24
N VAL A 160 -17.70 -8.39 1.98
CA VAL A 160 -18.39 -9.19 0.96
C VAL A 160 -18.43 -8.37 -0.32
N ASP A 161 -17.63 -8.79 -1.30
CA ASP A 161 -17.55 -8.12 -2.61
C ASP A 161 -18.73 -8.53 -3.53
N GLN A 162 -19.10 -9.80 -3.50
CA GLN A 162 -20.19 -10.33 -4.31
C GLN A 162 -21.01 -11.39 -3.54
N HIS A 163 -22.30 -11.40 -3.77
CA HIS A 163 -23.20 -12.46 -3.32
C HIS A 163 -23.91 -13.09 -4.53
N PHE A 164 -24.00 -14.41 -4.54
CA PHE A 164 -24.72 -15.16 -5.54
C PHE A 164 -25.95 -15.81 -4.90
N ASN A 165 -27.12 -15.59 -5.47
CA ASN A 165 -28.31 -16.36 -5.13
C ASN A 165 -28.30 -17.68 -5.89
N VAL A 166 -28.14 -18.79 -5.18
CA VAL A 166 -28.33 -20.14 -5.74
C VAL A 166 -29.83 -20.45 -5.67
N LYS A 167 -30.44 -20.66 -6.83
CA LYS A 167 -31.83 -21.14 -6.94
C LYS A 167 -31.88 -22.65 -6.78
#